data_bf7a7bfbb8a43d3002fa8f9894f951f6
#
_entry.id   bf7a7bfbb8a43d3002fa8f9894f951f6
#
_cell.length_a   1.000
_cell.length_b   1.000
_cell.length_c   1.000
_cell.angle_alpha   90.00
_cell.angle_beta   90.00
_cell.angle_gamma   90.00
#
_symmetry.space_group_name_H-M   'P 1'
#
loop_
_entity.id
_entity.type
_entity.pdbx_description
1 polymer ?
#
loop_
_entity_poly.entity_id
_entity_poly.type
_entity_poly.pdbx_seq_one_letter_code
_entity_poly.pdbx_strand_id
1 'polypeptide(L)'
;MKKLLYLGLLSVCVLLGSCVEKNVFNAFDKVERYMDVYSDSALLLLEQIPHPEKLRGKQRADYVLLLTQARDKNYLDSMQSDSLIKLAVDYYKNGGDNVKAGKALFYYGKVMDLQGNDTLAMQAYLNALAKLEKTEEYKLQGLAYEYIGILNADRKLHKDALDNYQSSVYCFQKAADTLGVIYAYRDIARIYYVEQQYDSVYNYINRALSLCEEKKGCIDFERVTPSLLQVKGIAKRNEGDLENAIILLKTAVETEQDRHSMHHCSMSLGNIYLNQNKLDEAKRYFTLALKSERPRTLAGAYHYLYLLEKRQKKYAMALYFKEKSDSLLSVDLDAKQASQILTLQRKYEKGKLLLEKQQVEHEKKIQFYFGMVIVLFIILL
;
A
#
# COMPACT_ATOMS: atom_id res chain seq x y z
N MET A 1 -56.94 6.15 27.31
CA MET A 1 -55.70 5.88 28.06
C MET A 1 -54.67 5.04 27.29
N LYS A 2 -55.00 3.87 26.71
CA LYS A 2 -54.03 3.02 25.98
C LYS A 2 -53.34 3.71 24.79
N LYS A 3 -54.04 4.53 23.99
CA LYS A 3 -53.44 5.28 22.87
C LYS A 3 -52.42 6.35 23.29
N LEU A 4 -52.63 7.02 24.42
CA LEU A 4 -51.65 7.98 24.97
C LEU A 4 -50.41 7.28 25.52
N LEU A 5 -50.56 6.07 26.10
CA LEU A 5 -49.42 5.26 26.57
C LEU A 5 -48.55 4.79 25.40
N TYR A 6 -49.15 4.40 24.28
CA TYR A 6 -48.41 4.03 23.05
C TYR A 6 -47.68 5.21 22.42
N LEU A 7 -48.31 6.40 22.40
CA LEU A 7 -47.60 7.62 21.91
C LEU A 7 -46.44 8.02 22.83
N GLY A 8 -46.60 7.88 24.15
CA GLY A 8 -45.53 8.14 25.11
C GLY A 8 -44.39 7.15 24.99
N LEU A 9 -44.65 5.85 24.79
CA LEU A 9 -43.64 4.84 24.55
C LEU A 9 -42.91 5.06 23.20
N LEU A 10 -43.62 5.44 22.14
CA LEU A 10 -43.05 5.76 20.84
C LEU A 10 -42.12 6.99 20.92
N SER A 11 -42.51 8.03 21.66
CA SER A 11 -41.68 9.24 21.85
C SER A 11 -40.40 8.96 22.66
N VAL A 12 -40.47 8.10 23.68
CA VAL A 12 -39.32 7.69 24.49
C VAL A 12 -38.35 6.83 23.65
N CYS A 13 -38.85 5.93 22.80
CA CYS A 13 -38.02 5.14 21.89
C CYS A 13 -37.32 6.03 20.86
N VAL A 14 -37.97 7.07 20.32
CA VAL A 14 -37.36 8.02 19.39
C VAL A 14 -36.29 8.88 20.08
N LEU A 15 -36.55 9.30 21.33
CA LEU A 15 -35.54 10.08 22.10
C LEU A 15 -34.33 9.26 22.51
N LEU A 16 -34.51 7.98 22.87
CA LEU A 16 -33.39 7.08 23.19
C LEU A 16 -32.59 6.71 21.94
N GLY A 17 -33.23 6.50 20.80
CA GLY A 17 -32.55 6.28 19.51
C GLY A 17 -31.70 7.49 19.08
N SER A 18 -32.25 8.70 19.23
CA SER A 18 -31.55 9.96 18.89
C SER A 18 -30.30 10.22 19.76
N CYS A 19 -30.32 9.83 21.05
CA CYS A 19 -29.15 9.97 21.93
C CYS A 19 -28.02 9.01 21.56
N VAL A 20 -28.34 7.77 21.18
CA VAL A 20 -27.33 6.78 20.76
C VAL A 20 -26.70 7.17 19.42
N GLU A 21 -27.49 7.65 18.46
CA GLU A 21 -26.96 8.14 17.17
C GLU A 21 -26.02 9.33 17.34
N LYS A 22 -26.36 10.29 18.19
CA LYS A 22 -25.55 11.47 18.44
C LYS A 22 -24.21 11.12 19.13
N ASN A 23 -24.20 10.13 20.00
CA ASN A 23 -22.97 9.65 20.65
C ASN A 23 -22.03 8.95 19.66
N VAL A 24 -22.56 8.17 18.72
CA VAL A 24 -21.75 7.49 17.68
C VAL A 24 -21.16 8.50 16.70
N PHE A 25 -21.91 9.51 16.27
CA PHE A 25 -21.41 10.60 15.41
C PHE A 25 -20.26 11.38 16.08
N ASN A 26 -20.43 11.76 17.34
CA ASN A 26 -19.37 12.45 18.09
C ASN A 26 -18.11 11.58 18.26
N ALA A 27 -18.28 10.24 18.33
CA ALA A 27 -17.18 9.31 18.39
C ALA A 27 -16.40 9.27 17.05
N PHE A 28 -17.09 9.23 15.92
CA PHE A 28 -16.44 9.23 14.60
C PHE A 28 -15.67 10.52 14.32
N ASP A 29 -16.23 11.69 14.64
CA ASP A 29 -15.54 12.96 14.50
C ASP A 29 -14.25 13.02 15.35
N LYS A 30 -14.28 12.41 16.54
CA LYS A 30 -13.10 12.31 17.39
C LYS A 30 -12.07 11.33 16.80
N VAL A 31 -12.52 10.20 16.26
CA VAL A 31 -11.68 9.22 15.58
C VAL A 31 -10.99 9.84 14.37
N GLU A 32 -11.71 10.57 13.52
CA GLU A 32 -11.14 11.25 12.35
C GLU A 32 -10.03 12.23 12.75
N ARG A 33 -10.23 13.03 13.80
CA ARG A 33 -9.21 13.96 14.32
C ARG A 33 -7.97 13.28 14.87
N TYR A 34 -8.11 12.08 15.45
CA TYR A 34 -7.00 11.33 16.03
C TYR A 34 -6.27 10.46 15.01
N MET A 35 -6.91 10.16 13.88
CA MET A 35 -6.46 9.18 12.90
C MET A 35 -5.03 9.39 12.41
N ASP A 36 -4.60 10.63 12.20
CA ASP A 36 -3.27 10.93 11.66
C ASP A 36 -2.21 11.15 12.74
N VAL A 37 -2.61 11.55 13.96
CA VAL A 37 -1.66 11.91 15.03
C VAL A 37 -1.59 10.84 16.12
N TYR A 38 -2.72 10.20 16.43
CA TYR A 38 -2.88 9.22 17.52
C TYR A 38 -3.67 8.02 17.00
N SER A 39 -3.11 7.30 16.01
CA SER A 39 -3.81 6.19 15.32
C SER A 39 -4.20 5.04 16.26
N ASP A 40 -3.39 4.77 17.28
CA ASP A 40 -3.67 3.82 18.37
C ASP A 40 -4.93 4.21 19.16
N SER A 41 -5.01 5.49 19.56
CA SER A 41 -6.17 6.04 20.27
C SER A 41 -7.42 6.06 19.38
N ALA A 42 -7.26 6.33 18.07
CA ALA A 42 -8.36 6.24 17.11
C ALA A 42 -8.90 4.81 17.01
N LEU A 43 -8.02 3.80 16.98
CA LEU A 43 -8.41 2.39 16.98
C LEU A 43 -9.15 2.00 18.25
N LEU A 44 -8.61 2.36 19.42
CA LEU A 44 -9.26 2.10 20.70
C LEU A 44 -10.66 2.70 20.81
N LEU A 45 -10.86 3.93 20.30
CA LEU A 45 -12.19 4.55 20.27
C LEU A 45 -13.17 3.78 19.38
N LEU A 46 -12.71 3.24 18.25
CA LEU A 46 -13.55 2.41 17.37
C LEU A 46 -13.91 1.08 18.01
N GLU A 47 -12.99 0.45 18.72
CA GLU A 47 -13.22 -0.82 19.43
C GLU A 47 -14.17 -0.68 20.62
N GLN A 48 -14.28 0.52 21.21
CA GLN A 48 -15.23 0.82 22.28
C GLN A 48 -16.66 1.06 21.80
N ILE A 49 -16.91 1.12 20.49
CA ILE A 49 -18.28 1.29 19.95
C ILE A 49 -19.08 0.01 20.22
N PRO A 50 -20.18 0.10 21.00
CA PRO A 50 -20.96 -1.06 21.34
C PRO A 50 -21.76 -1.55 20.13
N HIS A 51 -21.78 -2.87 19.92
CA HIS A 51 -22.57 -3.53 18.88
C HIS A 51 -22.35 -2.96 17.46
N PRO A 52 -21.11 -2.86 16.96
CA PRO A 52 -20.85 -2.27 15.66
C PRO A 52 -21.53 -3.04 14.50
N GLU A 53 -21.87 -4.31 14.70
CA GLU A 53 -22.63 -5.13 13.76
C GLU A 53 -24.08 -4.65 13.57
N LYS A 54 -24.63 -3.89 14.51
CA LYS A 54 -25.97 -3.31 14.44
C LYS A 54 -26.03 -1.99 13.68
N LEU A 55 -24.89 -1.33 13.43
CA LEU A 55 -24.83 -0.11 12.64
C LEU A 55 -25.38 -0.35 11.22
N ARG A 56 -26.07 0.63 10.64
CA ARG A 56 -26.69 0.56 9.31
C ARG A 56 -26.35 1.80 8.48
N GLY A 57 -26.49 1.65 7.17
CA GLY A 57 -26.34 2.76 6.22
C GLY A 57 -25.02 3.49 6.38
N LYS A 58 -25.08 4.82 6.49
CA LYS A 58 -23.91 5.70 6.61
C LYS A 58 -23.04 5.36 7.82
N GLN A 59 -23.64 5.10 8.98
CA GLN A 59 -22.89 4.79 10.20
C GLN A 59 -22.05 3.50 10.03
N ARG A 60 -22.64 2.48 9.39
CA ARG A 60 -21.91 1.23 9.10
C ARG A 60 -20.75 1.47 8.13
N ALA A 61 -20.97 2.27 7.08
CA ALA A 61 -19.97 2.60 6.09
C ALA A 61 -18.82 3.43 6.71
N ASP A 62 -19.14 4.47 7.48
CA ASP A 62 -18.15 5.27 8.19
C ASP A 62 -17.33 4.42 9.17
N TYR A 63 -17.99 3.58 9.97
CA TYR A 63 -17.32 2.70 10.92
C TYR A 63 -16.30 1.78 10.24
N VAL A 64 -16.70 1.06 9.19
CA VAL A 64 -15.79 0.11 8.53
C VAL A 64 -14.65 0.81 7.80
N LEU A 65 -14.90 1.99 7.23
CA LEU A 65 -13.84 2.81 6.60
C LEU A 65 -12.81 3.27 7.63
N LEU A 66 -13.25 3.85 8.73
CA LEU A 66 -12.39 4.31 9.81
C LEU A 66 -11.62 3.16 10.47
N LEU A 67 -12.28 2.01 10.68
CA LEU A 67 -11.65 0.83 11.26
C LEU A 67 -10.54 0.28 10.34
N THR A 68 -10.81 0.19 9.04
CA THR A 68 -9.80 -0.25 8.06
C THR A 68 -8.61 0.72 8.04
N GLN A 69 -8.87 2.02 8.05
CA GLN A 69 -7.83 3.04 8.12
C GLN A 69 -7.02 2.96 9.42
N ALA A 70 -7.69 2.82 10.57
CA ALA A 70 -7.01 2.73 11.86
C ALA A 70 -6.13 1.47 11.95
N ARG A 71 -6.62 0.33 11.47
CA ARG A 71 -5.83 -0.92 11.41
C ARG A 71 -4.60 -0.77 10.51
N ASP A 72 -4.74 -0.16 9.34
CA ASP A 72 -3.63 0.11 8.43
C ASP A 72 -2.55 0.98 9.10
N LYS A 73 -2.96 2.07 9.75
CA LYS A 73 -2.03 2.97 10.45
C LYS A 73 -1.36 2.36 11.67
N ASN A 74 -1.94 1.32 12.26
CA ASN A 74 -1.38 0.57 13.37
C ASN A 74 -0.69 -0.74 12.93
N TYR A 75 -0.46 -0.93 11.61
CA TYR A 75 0.23 -2.10 11.05
C TYR A 75 -0.45 -3.44 11.38
N LEU A 76 -1.77 -3.44 11.51
CA LEU A 76 -2.58 -4.63 11.80
C LEU A 76 -3.08 -5.31 10.52
N ASP A 77 -2.16 -5.63 9.62
CA ASP A 77 -2.44 -6.14 8.27
C ASP A 77 -3.22 -7.47 8.30
N SER A 78 -2.91 -8.35 9.25
CA SER A 78 -3.59 -9.64 9.42
C SER A 78 -5.06 -9.51 9.85
N MET A 79 -5.48 -8.35 10.34
CA MET A 79 -6.86 -8.05 10.75
C MET A 79 -7.67 -7.38 9.64
N GLN A 80 -7.09 -7.12 8.47
CA GLN A 80 -7.77 -6.49 7.34
C GLN A 80 -8.69 -7.49 6.62
N SER A 81 -9.82 -6.99 6.12
CA SER A 81 -10.85 -7.78 5.45
C SER A 81 -11.42 -7.04 4.26
N ASP A 82 -11.37 -7.69 3.10
CA ASP A 82 -11.93 -7.19 1.84
C ASP A 82 -13.46 -7.06 1.91
N SER A 83 -14.13 -8.05 2.48
CA SER A 83 -15.59 -8.03 2.65
C SER A 83 -16.04 -6.92 3.59
N LEU A 84 -15.23 -6.56 4.59
CA LEU A 84 -15.55 -5.48 5.51
C LEU A 84 -15.45 -4.11 4.82
N ILE A 85 -14.30 -3.79 4.20
CA ILE A 85 -14.11 -2.48 3.54
C ILE A 85 -15.03 -2.31 2.33
N LYS A 86 -15.41 -3.41 1.66
CA LYS A 86 -16.34 -3.39 0.54
C LYS A 86 -17.70 -2.80 0.91
N LEU A 87 -18.15 -2.96 2.16
CA LEU A 87 -19.39 -2.31 2.64
C LEU A 87 -19.32 -0.78 2.52
N ALA A 88 -18.15 -0.18 2.80
CA ALA A 88 -17.95 1.27 2.62
C ALA A 88 -17.87 1.64 1.14
N VAL A 89 -17.15 0.86 0.32
CA VAL A 89 -17.07 1.07 -1.14
C VAL A 89 -18.46 1.05 -1.77
N ASP A 90 -19.26 0.02 -1.47
CA ASP A 90 -20.61 -0.15 -2.04
C ASP A 90 -21.55 0.98 -1.59
N TYR A 91 -21.45 1.44 -0.34
CA TYR A 91 -22.26 2.54 0.17
C TYR A 91 -21.90 3.87 -0.52
N TYR A 92 -20.59 4.23 -0.58
CA TYR A 92 -20.17 5.50 -1.12
C TYR A 92 -20.11 5.56 -2.65
N LYS A 93 -20.19 4.43 -3.35
CA LYS A 93 -20.11 4.36 -4.82
C LYS A 93 -21.03 5.36 -5.54
N ASN A 94 -22.26 5.52 -5.04
CA ASN A 94 -23.30 6.35 -5.65
C ASN A 94 -23.75 7.51 -4.73
N GLY A 95 -23.07 7.72 -3.61
CA GLY A 95 -23.55 8.60 -2.52
C GLY A 95 -23.23 10.10 -2.67
N GLY A 96 -22.55 10.53 -3.74
CA GLY A 96 -22.18 11.93 -3.96
C GLY A 96 -20.99 12.44 -3.15
N ASP A 97 -20.56 11.74 -2.11
CA ASP A 97 -19.35 12.06 -1.32
C ASP A 97 -18.11 11.45 -2.00
N ASN A 98 -17.51 12.22 -2.91
CA ASN A 98 -16.35 11.78 -3.68
C ASN A 98 -15.10 11.55 -2.81
N VAL A 99 -14.95 12.30 -1.70
CA VAL A 99 -13.82 12.14 -0.78
C VAL A 99 -13.91 10.80 -0.07
N LYS A 100 -15.05 10.48 0.55
CA LYS A 100 -15.25 9.20 1.23
C LYS A 100 -15.25 8.03 0.24
N ALA A 101 -15.80 8.20 -0.96
CA ALA A 101 -15.73 7.20 -2.02
C ALA A 101 -14.29 6.91 -2.44
N GLY A 102 -13.48 7.95 -2.68
CA GLY A 102 -12.06 7.82 -3.00
C GLY A 102 -11.27 7.16 -1.88
N LYS A 103 -11.53 7.56 -0.63
CA LYS A 103 -10.89 7.00 0.58
C LYS A 103 -11.24 5.50 0.75
N ALA A 104 -12.49 5.12 0.57
CA ALA A 104 -12.93 3.73 0.66
C ALA A 104 -12.28 2.86 -0.44
N LEU A 105 -12.21 3.37 -1.67
CA LEU A 105 -11.55 2.70 -2.78
C LEU A 105 -10.04 2.55 -2.56
N PHE A 106 -9.37 3.60 -2.02
CA PHE A 106 -7.95 3.53 -1.68
C PHE A 106 -7.67 2.43 -0.65
N TYR A 107 -8.40 2.39 0.47
CA TYR A 107 -8.21 1.36 1.48
C TYR A 107 -8.64 -0.04 1.01
N TYR A 108 -9.63 -0.14 0.12
CA TYR A 108 -9.93 -1.39 -0.56
C TYR A 108 -8.73 -1.86 -1.41
N GLY A 109 -8.11 -0.94 -2.14
CA GLY A 109 -6.88 -1.21 -2.89
C GLY A 109 -5.76 -1.74 -2.01
N LYS A 110 -5.53 -1.12 -0.84
CA LYS A 110 -4.53 -1.59 0.12
C LYS A 110 -4.82 -3.00 0.63
N VAL A 111 -6.08 -3.31 0.95
CA VAL A 111 -6.47 -4.66 1.39
C VAL A 111 -6.26 -5.69 0.27
N MET A 112 -6.56 -5.33 -0.98
CA MET A 112 -6.31 -6.20 -2.12
C MET A 112 -4.82 -6.44 -2.37
N ASP A 113 -4.00 -5.42 -2.20
CA ASP A 113 -2.53 -5.51 -2.30
C ASP A 113 -1.95 -6.43 -1.22
N LEU A 114 -2.37 -6.29 0.03
CA LEU A 114 -2.02 -7.19 1.13
C LEU A 114 -2.38 -8.66 0.86
N GLN A 115 -3.46 -8.91 0.12
CA GLN A 115 -3.89 -10.24 -0.31
C GLN A 115 -3.18 -10.74 -1.57
N GLY A 116 -2.23 -9.97 -2.12
CA GLY A 116 -1.51 -10.30 -3.35
C GLY A 116 -2.36 -10.16 -4.62
N ASN A 117 -3.49 -9.45 -4.56
CA ASN A 117 -4.36 -9.22 -5.70
C ASN A 117 -4.06 -7.89 -6.39
N ASP A 118 -2.85 -7.79 -6.97
CA ASP A 118 -2.34 -6.58 -7.63
C ASP A 118 -3.32 -5.99 -8.67
N THR A 119 -4.11 -6.82 -9.36
CA THR A 119 -5.04 -6.34 -10.39
C THR A 119 -6.21 -5.59 -9.78
N LEU A 120 -6.80 -6.11 -8.69
CA LEU A 120 -7.87 -5.40 -7.99
C LEU A 120 -7.33 -4.19 -7.23
N ALA A 121 -6.13 -4.30 -6.66
CA ALA A 121 -5.46 -3.17 -6.03
C ALA A 121 -5.26 -2.02 -7.03
N MET A 122 -4.67 -2.29 -8.19
CA MET A 122 -4.48 -1.30 -9.27
C MET A 122 -5.80 -0.65 -9.68
N GLN A 123 -6.84 -1.46 -9.94
CA GLN A 123 -8.15 -0.95 -10.34
C GLN A 123 -8.78 -0.07 -9.24
N ALA A 124 -8.62 -0.44 -7.98
CA ALA A 124 -9.14 0.31 -6.85
C ALA A 124 -8.44 1.66 -6.69
N TYR A 125 -7.10 1.70 -6.80
CA TYR A 125 -6.34 2.95 -6.74
C TYR A 125 -6.67 3.89 -7.90
N LEU A 126 -6.80 3.38 -9.12
CA LEU A 126 -7.22 4.18 -10.29
C LEU A 126 -8.64 4.74 -10.11
N ASN A 127 -9.56 3.94 -9.59
CA ASN A 127 -10.92 4.39 -9.29
C ASN A 127 -10.94 5.41 -8.14
N ALA A 128 -10.05 5.28 -7.14
CA ALA A 128 -9.89 6.27 -6.09
C ALA A 128 -9.44 7.61 -6.65
N LEU A 129 -8.42 7.63 -7.53
CA LEU A 129 -7.96 8.84 -8.22
C LEU A 129 -9.09 9.50 -9.01
N ALA A 130 -9.86 8.72 -9.77
CA ALA A 130 -11.00 9.24 -10.54
C ALA A 130 -12.07 9.91 -9.65
N LYS A 131 -12.29 9.42 -8.43
CA LYS A 131 -13.20 10.07 -7.46
C LYS A 131 -12.59 11.32 -6.85
N LEU A 132 -11.28 11.35 -6.66
CA LEU A 132 -10.56 12.43 -5.99
C LEU A 132 -10.11 13.56 -6.93
N GLU A 133 -10.15 13.37 -8.26
CA GLU A 133 -9.62 14.29 -9.28
C GLU A 133 -10.08 15.74 -9.10
N LYS A 134 -11.34 15.93 -8.70
CA LYS A 134 -11.94 17.27 -8.51
C LYS A 134 -12.02 17.68 -7.04
N THR A 135 -11.19 17.10 -6.20
CA THR A 135 -11.13 17.41 -4.76
C THR A 135 -9.75 17.97 -4.39
N GLU A 136 -9.66 18.59 -3.23
CA GLU A 136 -8.37 19.08 -2.68
C GLU A 136 -7.67 18.04 -1.80
N GLU A 137 -8.09 16.76 -1.88
CA GLU A 137 -7.52 15.65 -1.11
C GLU A 137 -6.17 15.20 -1.69
N TYR A 138 -5.27 16.16 -1.87
CA TYR A 138 -3.95 15.93 -2.49
C TYR A 138 -3.11 14.87 -1.78
N LYS A 139 -3.19 14.80 -0.43
CA LYS A 139 -2.47 13.76 0.32
C LYS A 139 -2.91 12.36 -0.09
N LEU A 140 -4.22 12.13 -0.19
CA LEU A 140 -4.76 10.83 -0.57
C LEU A 140 -4.50 10.50 -2.05
N GLN A 141 -4.54 11.52 -2.92
CA GLN A 141 -4.14 11.38 -4.33
C GLN A 141 -2.65 10.98 -4.42
N GLY A 142 -1.77 11.63 -3.65
CA GLY A 142 -0.35 11.32 -3.57
C GLY A 142 -0.09 9.87 -3.15
N LEU A 143 -0.77 9.40 -2.12
CA LEU A 143 -0.71 8.00 -1.69
C LEU A 143 -1.19 7.04 -2.78
N ALA A 144 -2.30 7.34 -3.47
CA ALA A 144 -2.80 6.47 -4.55
C ALA A 144 -1.80 6.36 -5.71
N TYR A 145 -1.19 7.47 -6.12
CA TYR A 145 -0.11 7.46 -7.12
C TYR A 145 1.11 6.67 -6.65
N GLU A 146 1.52 6.82 -5.40
CA GLU A 146 2.64 6.06 -4.82
C GLU A 146 2.40 4.55 -4.89
N TYR A 147 1.22 4.07 -4.48
CA TYR A 147 0.88 2.65 -4.54
C TYR A 147 0.77 2.11 -5.97
N ILE A 148 0.25 2.90 -6.92
CA ILE A 148 0.29 2.57 -8.36
C ILE A 148 1.74 2.47 -8.84
N GLY A 149 2.60 3.40 -8.41
CA GLY A 149 4.04 3.38 -8.69
C GLY A 149 4.72 2.11 -8.18
N ILE A 150 4.41 1.68 -6.95
CA ILE A 150 4.92 0.44 -6.35
C ILE A 150 4.48 -0.78 -7.18
N LEU A 151 3.19 -0.89 -7.53
CA LEU A 151 2.69 -1.98 -8.35
C LEU A 151 3.33 -2.02 -9.75
N ASN A 152 3.64 -0.88 -10.35
CA ASN A 152 4.36 -0.80 -11.62
C ASN A 152 5.83 -1.20 -11.47
N ALA A 153 6.50 -0.76 -10.40
CA ALA A 153 7.89 -1.12 -10.09
C ALA A 153 8.05 -2.63 -9.90
N ASP A 154 7.14 -3.28 -9.17
CA ASP A 154 7.14 -4.74 -8.97
C ASP A 154 6.97 -5.51 -10.27
N ARG A 155 6.31 -4.92 -11.25
CA ARG A 155 6.14 -5.46 -12.61
C ARG A 155 7.26 -5.06 -13.57
N LYS A 156 8.29 -4.35 -13.08
CA LYS A 156 9.42 -3.82 -13.85
C LYS A 156 9.01 -2.81 -14.94
N LEU A 157 7.88 -2.16 -14.76
CA LEU A 157 7.40 -1.06 -15.60
C LEU A 157 8.00 0.26 -15.05
N HIS A 158 9.32 0.40 -15.17
CA HIS A 158 10.08 1.44 -14.48
C HIS A 158 9.66 2.85 -14.90
N LYS A 159 9.38 3.05 -16.20
CA LYS A 159 8.89 4.34 -16.70
C LYS A 159 7.56 4.73 -16.07
N ASP A 160 6.58 3.82 -16.10
CA ASP A 160 5.27 4.07 -15.53
C ASP A 160 5.35 4.28 -14.00
N ALA A 161 6.26 3.55 -13.32
CA ALA A 161 6.53 3.76 -11.91
C ALA A 161 7.06 5.18 -11.63
N LEU A 162 8.06 5.64 -12.41
CA LEU A 162 8.61 6.99 -12.27
C LEU A 162 7.56 8.08 -12.51
N ASP A 163 6.73 7.94 -13.55
CA ASP A 163 5.65 8.89 -13.88
C ASP A 163 4.65 8.99 -12.70
N ASN A 164 4.30 7.86 -12.10
CA ASN A 164 3.40 7.83 -10.93
C ASN A 164 4.06 8.40 -9.67
N TYR A 165 5.32 8.08 -9.38
CA TYR A 165 6.03 8.68 -8.25
C TYR A 165 6.22 10.20 -8.40
N GLN A 166 6.43 10.71 -9.62
CA GLN A 166 6.49 12.15 -9.88
C GLN A 166 5.12 12.81 -9.62
N SER A 167 4.02 12.17 -10.02
CA SER A 167 2.66 12.62 -9.72
C SER A 167 2.40 12.61 -8.22
N SER A 168 2.89 11.59 -7.50
CA SER A 168 2.84 11.49 -6.05
C SER A 168 3.59 12.66 -5.39
N VAL A 169 4.83 12.97 -5.83
CA VAL A 169 5.59 14.13 -5.35
C VAL A 169 4.79 15.42 -5.51
N TYR A 170 4.22 15.65 -6.69
CA TYR A 170 3.41 16.84 -6.96
C TYR A 170 2.22 16.94 -5.97
N CYS A 171 1.50 15.85 -5.77
CA CYS A 171 0.36 15.83 -4.87
C CYS A 171 0.78 16.05 -3.41
N PHE A 172 1.86 15.41 -2.93
CA PHE A 172 2.35 15.63 -1.57
C PHE A 172 2.89 17.06 -1.35
N GLN A 173 3.50 17.68 -2.36
CA GLN A 173 3.89 19.10 -2.29
C GLN A 173 2.66 20.00 -2.16
N LYS A 174 1.59 19.74 -2.93
CA LYS A 174 0.31 20.47 -2.81
C LYS A 174 -0.34 20.28 -1.44
N ALA A 175 -0.21 19.09 -0.85
CA ALA A 175 -0.71 18.78 0.49
C ALA A 175 0.18 19.32 1.62
N ALA A 176 1.34 19.95 1.32
CA ALA A 176 2.38 20.28 2.29
C ALA A 176 2.85 19.07 3.13
N ASP A 177 2.74 17.84 2.57
CA ASP A 177 3.17 16.59 3.20
C ASP A 177 4.64 16.31 2.85
N THR A 178 5.55 16.92 3.62
CA THR A 178 6.99 16.75 3.42
C THR A 178 7.43 15.30 3.57
N LEU A 179 6.80 14.53 4.47
CA LEU A 179 7.14 13.11 4.68
C LEU A 179 6.78 12.27 3.44
N GLY A 180 5.60 12.51 2.85
CA GLY A 180 5.21 11.88 1.58
C GLY A 180 6.18 12.20 0.45
N VAL A 181 6.65 13.45 0.34
CA VAL A 181 7.67 13.84 -0.65
C VAL A 181 8.97 13.04 -0.46
N ILE A 182 9.41 12.85 0.79
CA ILE A 182 10.62 12.09 1.11
C ILE A 182 10.47 10.63 0.69
N TYR A 183 9.33 9.99 0.99
CA TYR A 183 9.07 8.61 0.57
C TYR A 183 9.06 8.48 -0.96
N ALA A 184 8.39 9.39 -1.67
CA ALA A 184 8.36 9.38 -3.12
C ALA A 184 9.76 9.59 -3.74
N TYR A 185 10.60 10.48 -3.18
CA TYR A 185 12.00 10.64 -3.62
C TYR A 185 12.82 9.37 -3.40
N ARG A 186 12.65 8.69 -2.26
CA ARG A 186 13.29 7.40 -1.99
C ARG A 186 12.92 6.37 -3.05
N ASP A 187 11.65 6.29 -3.42
CA ASP A 187 11.14 5.26 -4.33
C ASP A 187 11.55 5.57 -5.78
N ILE A 188 11.60 6.83 -6.18
CA ILE A 188 12.24 7.27 -7.44
C ILE A 188 13.73 6.85 -7.46
N ALA A 189 14.45 7.09 -6.38
CA ALA A 189 15.88 6.72 -6.28
C ALA A 189 16.07 5.19 -6.37
N ARG A 190 15.14 4.40 -5.85
CA ARG A 190 15.15 2.92 -5.98
C ARG A 190 15.01 2.47 -7.44
N ILE A 191 14.16 3.13 -8.23
CA ILE A 191 14.07 2.83 -9.67
C ILE A 191 15.39 3.16 -10.38
N TYR A 192 15.94 4.36 -10.16
CA TYR A 192 17.22 4.73 -10.75
C TYR A 192 18.37 3.82 -10.30
N TYR A 193 18.33 3.31 -9.07
CA TYR A 193 19.28 2.30 -8.62
C TYR A 193 19.19 1.00 -9.44
N VAL A 194 17.97 0.51 -9.72
CA VAL A 194 17.78 -0.68 -10.56
C VAL A 194 18.26 -0.45 -11.99
N GLU A 195 18.12 0.76 -12.49
CA GLU A 195 18.62 1.19 -13.81
C GLU A 195 20.11 1.57 -13.82
N GLN A 196 20.81 1.45 -12.69
CA GLN A 196 22.23 1.77 -12.50
C GLN A 196 22.58 3.24 -12.78
N GLN A 197 21.62 4.15 -12.66
CA GLN A 197 21.79 5.60 -12.84
C GLN A 197 22.13 6.26 -11.50
N TYR A 198 23.34 6.04 -11.00
CA TYR A 198 23.73 6.40 -9.63
C TYR A 198 23.71 7.90 -9.36
N ASP A 199 24.02 8.75 -10.34
CA ASP A 199 23.92 10.22 -10.19
C ASP A 199 22.48 10.64 -9.83
N SER A 200 21.48 10.04 -10.50
CA SER A 200 20.08 10.25 -10.19
C SER A 200 19.70 9.74 -8.81
N VAL A 201 20.24 8.57 -8.39
CA VAL A 201 20.05 8.05 -7.03
C VAL A 201 20.51 9.08 -6.00
N TYR A 202 21.73 9.62 -6.15
CA TYR A 202 22.27 10.59 -5.20
C TYR A 202 21.50 11.90 -5.21
N ASN A 203 21.07 12.38 -6.36
CA ASN A 203 20.25 13.58 -6.46
C ASN A 203 18.99 13.45 -5.61
N TYR A 204 18.19 12.41 -5.82
CA TYR A 204 16.93 12.24 -5.10
C TYR A 204 17.12 11.91 -3.61
N ILE A 205 18.09 11.06 -3.26
CA ILE A 205 18.38 10.73 -1.86
C ILE A 205 18.94 11.95 -1.11
N ASN A 206 19.80 12.75 -1.71
CA ASN A 206 20.34 13.95 -1.04
C ASN A 206 19.23 14.99 -0.82
N ARG A 207 18.30 15.17 -1.77
CA ARG A 207 17.12 16.03 -1.59
C ARG A 207 16.25 15.53 -0.43
N ALA A 208 16.00 14.23 -0.35
CA ALA A 208 15.23 13.64 0.74
C ALA A 208 15.93 13.82 2.10
N LEU A 209 17.25 13.59 2.19
CA LEU A 209 18.04 13.79 3.40
C LEU A 209 18.07 15.26 3.84
N SER A 210 18.14 16.20 2.89
CA SER A 210 18.08 17.63 3.21
C SER A 210 16.75 17.99 3.88
N LEU A 211 15.62 17.47 3.37
CA LEU A 211 14.32 17.67 4.00
C LEU A 211 14.23 17.04 5.40
N CYS A 212 14.88 15.89 5.62
CA CYS A 212 14.95 15.30 6.97
C CYS A 212 15.76 16.19 7.93
N GLU A 213 16.90 16.75 7.47
CA GLU A 213 17.73 17.62 8.33
C GLU A 213 17.02 18.93 8.70
N GLU A 214 16.23 19.52 7.78
CA GLU A 214 15.39 20.69 8.06
C GLU A 214 14.34 20.43 9.17
N LYS A 215 13.93 19.16 9.35
CA LYS A 215 12.94 18.70 10.33
C LYS A 215 13.56 17.86 11.45
N LYS A 216 14.86 18.05 11.71
CA LYS A 216 15.58 17.35 12.78
C LYS A 216 14.89 17.49 14.13
N GLY A 217 14.85 16.38 14.88
CA GLY A 217 14.12 16.29 16.15
C GLY A 217 12.66 15.86 16.02
N CYS A 218 12.15 15.71 14.80
CA CYS A 218 10.83 15.13 14.58
C CYS A 218 10.98 13.62 14.30
N ILE A 219 10.37 12.78 15.11
CA ILE A 219 10.53 11.31 15.11
C ILE A 219 10.20 10.66 13.76
N ASP A 220 9.22 11.19 13.03
CA ASP A 220 8.81 10.61 11.74
C ASP A 220 9.90 10.78 10.67
N PHE A 221 10.63 11.91 10.71
CA PHE A 221 11.75 12.17 9.79
C PHE A 221 12.99 11.38 10.18
N GLU A 222 13.24 11.19 11.47
CA GLU A 222 14.30 10.32 11.95
C GLU A 222 14.04 8.86 11.59
N ARG A 223 12.80 8.41 11.63
CA ARG A 223 12.39 7.04 11.28
C ARG A 223 12.59 6.70 9.80
N VAL A 224 12.45 7.66 8.87
CA VAL A 224 12.64 7.41 7.44
C VAL A 224 14.12 7.45 7.02
N THR A 225 14.96 8.17 7.75
CA THR A 225 16.39 8.35 7.44
C THR A 225 17.14 7.04 7.20
N PRO A 226 17.00 5.96 8.01
CA PRO A 226 17.68 4.69 7.75
C PRO A 226 17.40 4.11 6.37
N SER A 227 16.16 4.24 5.87
CA SER A 227 15.80 3.73 4.54
C SER A 227 16.44 4.54 3.41
N LEU A 228 16.69 5.83 3.60
CA LEU A 228 17.44 6.68 2.67
C LEU A 228 18.92 6.31 2.65
N LEU A 229 19.53 6.18 3.84
CA LEU A 229 20.92 5.74 3.98
C LEU A 229 21.14 4.35 3.39
N GLN A 230 20.18 3.46 3.51
CA GLN A 230 20.20 2.15 2.86
C GLN A 230 20.35 2.28 1.34
N VAL A 231 19.49 3.05 0.68
CA VAL A 231 19.52 3.20 -0.78
C VAL A 231 20.86 3.80 -1.22
N LYS A 232 21.34 4.85 -0.52
CA LYS A 232 22.63 5.47 -0.78
C LYS A 232 23.79 4.50 -0.57
N GLY A 233 23.76 3.74 0.51
CA GLY A 233 24.80 2.76 0.86
C GLY A 233 24.91 1.61 -0.13
N ILE A 234 23.76 1.09 -0.63
CA ILE A 234 23.78 0.04 -1.66
C ILE A 234 24.27 0.59 -3.01
N ALA A 235 23.93 1.83 -3.37
CA ALA A 235 24.48 2.48 -4.57
C ALA A 235 26.00 2.61 -4.47
N LYS A 236 26.53 3.11 -3.34
CA LYS A 236 27.98 3.19 -3.07
C LYS A 236 28.68 1.83 -3.15
N ARG A 237 28.07 0.79 -2.59
CA ARG A 237 28.60 -0.58 -2.70
C ARG A 237 28.74 -1.01 -4.17
N ASN A 238 27.74 -0.74 -5.01
CA ASN A 238 27.73 -1.17 -6.40
C ASN A 238 28.74 -0.38 -7.27
N GLU A 239 29.05 0.86 -6.89
CA GLU A 239 30.15 1.64 -7.50
C GLU A 239 31.53 1.19 -7.03
N GLY A 240 31.62 0.30 -6.02
CA GLY A 240 32.88 -0.14 -5.44
C GLY A 240 33.39 0.73 -4.28
N ASP A 241 32.70 1.79 -3.91
CA ASP A 241 33.01 2.65 -2.77
C ASP A 241 32.56 1.96 -1.46
N LEU A 242 33.30 0.89 -1.10
CA LEU A 242 32.94 0.00 0.02
C LEU A 242 33.07 0.68 1.38
N GLU A 243 33.98 1.63 1.53
CA GLU A 243 34.20 2.36 2.79
C GLU A 243 32.98 3.20 3.14
N ASN A 244 32.54 4.06 2.23
CA ASN A 244 31.34 4.87 2.43
C ASN A 244 30.08 4.03 2.50
N ALA A 245 29.99 2.93 1.74
CA ALA A 245 28.85 1.99 1.82
C ALA A 245 28.75 1.39 3.25
N ILE A 246 29.86 0.95 3.83
CA ILE A 246 29.87 0.40 5.19
C ILE A 246 29.44 1.44 6.23
N ILE A 247 29.95 2.66 6.14
CA ILE A 247 29.57 3.75 7.05
C ILE A 247 28.07 4.00 6.98
N LEU A 248 27.51 4.24 5.79
CA LEU A 248 26.08 4.53 5.60
C LEU A 248 25.17 3.39 6.08
N LEU A 249 25.52 2.15 5.73
CA LEU A 249 24.72 0.98 6.12
C LEU A 249 24.82 0.68 7.62
N LYS A 250 25.99 0.91 8.28
CA LYS A 250 26.09 0.79 9.74
C LYS A 250 25.26 1.83 10.45
N THR A 251 25.35 3.09 10.05
CA THR A 251 24.51 4.16 10.61
C THR A 251 23.02 3.80 10.50
N ALA A 252 22.59 3.25 9.35
CA ALA A 252 21.20 2.81 9.17
C ALA A 252 20.81 1.64 10.09
N VAL A 253 21.74 0.73 10.41
CA VAL A 253 21.48 -0.39 11.35
C VAL A 253 21.42 0.08 12.80
N GLU A 254 22.24 1.06 13.15
CA GLU A 254 22.39 1.53 14.54
C GLU A 254 21.23 2.42 15.00
N THR A 255 20.50 3.04 14.07
CA THR A 255 19.35 3.91 14.40
C THR A 255 18.13 3.17 14.92
N GLU A 256 18.06 1.83 14.82
CA GLU A 256 17.03 0.90 15.35
C GLU A 256 15.56 1.26 15.11
N GLN A 257 15.28 2.39 14.47
CA GLN A 257 13.91 2.95 14.34
C GLN A 257 13.08 2.28 13.23
N ASP A 258 13.74 1.72 12.21
CA ASP A 258 13.10 0.95 11.15
C ASP A 258 13.69 -0.47 11.07
N ARG A 259 13.05 -1.41 11.75
CA ARG A 259 13.45 -2.83 11.75
C ARG A 259 13.57 -3.43 10.36
N HIS A 260 12.73 -2.98 9.42
CA HIS A 260 12.74 -3.51 8.06
C HIS A 260 14.00 -3.08 7.30
N SER A 261 14.30 -1.78 7.28
CA SER A 261 15.53 -1.26 6.68
C SER A 261 16.77 -1.82 7.38
N MET A 262 16.74 -2.00 8.70
CA MET A 262 17.81 -2.61 9.47
C MET A 262 18.17 -4.02 8.96
N HIS A 263 17.17 -4.89 8.69
CA HIS A 263 17.45 -6.24 8.18
C HIS A 263 18.04 -6.22 6.77
N HIS A 264 17.58 -5.33 5.89
CA HIS A 264 18.13 -5.18 4.55
C HIS A 264 19.55 -4.59 4.57
N CYS A 265 19.81 -3.59 5.42
CA CYS A 265 21.15 -3.05 5.63
C CYS A 265 22.10 -4.13 6.15
N SER A 266 21.62 -4.94 7.08
CA SER A 266 22.39 -6.06 7.63
C SER A 266 22.76 -7.08 6.56
N MET A 267 21.85 -7.48 5.69
CA MET A 267 22.19 -8.34 4.54
C MET A 267 23.25 -7.71 3.63
N SER A 268 23.12 -6.41 3.35
CA SER A 268 24.06 -5.68 2.49
C SER A 268 25.46 -5.60 3.12
N LEU A 269 25.55 -5.32 4.43
CA LEU A 269 26.81 -5.33 5.18
C LEU A 269 27.42 -6.74 5.23
N GLY A 270 26.60 -7.74 5.53
CA GLY A 270 27.05 -9.14 5.54
C GLY A 270 27.64 -9.56 4.19
N ASN A 271 27.01 -9.14 3.09
CA ASN A 271 27.53 -9.42 1.74
C ASN A 271 28.86 -8.72 1.48
N ILE A 272 29.03 -7.44 1.88
CA ILE A 272 30.32 -6.73 1.77
C ILE A 272 31.41 -7.49 2.56
N TYR A 273 31.15 -7.86 3.81
CA TYR A 273 32.10 -8.57 4.63
C TYR A 273 32.40 -10.00 4.12
N LEU A 274 31.39 -10.70 3.58
CA LEU A 274 31.59 -12.00 2.94
C LEU A 274 32.57 -11.87 1.76
N ASN A 275 32.42 -10.85 0.91
CA ASN A 275 33.31 -10.60 -0.23
C ASN A 275 34.72 -10.21 0.22
N GLN A 276 34.87 -9.51 1.35
CA GLN A 276 36.15 -9.20 1.97
C GLN A 276 36.76 -10.39 2.74
N ASN A 277 36.14 -11.57 2.73
CA ASN A 277 36.52 -12.76 3.49
C ASN A 277 36.54 -12.56 5.03
N LYS A 278 35.80 -11.59 5.52
CA LYS A 278 35.56 -11.35 6.95
C LYS A 278 34.32 -12.14 7.38
N LEU A 279 34.53 -13.45 7.60
CA LEU A 279 33.43 -14.42 7.69
C LEU A 279 32.62 -14.29 8.99
N ASP A 280 33.24 -13.89 10.09
CA ASP A 280 32.57 -13.73 11.40
C ASP A 280 31.65 -12.50 11.39
N GLU A 281 32.12 -11.39 10.85
CA GLU A 281 31.32 -10.19 10.66
C GLU A 281 30.14 -10.46 9.68
N ALA A 282 30.42 -11.15 8.59
CA ALA A 282 29.37 -11.53 7.64
C ALA A 282 28.28 -12.36 8.32
N LYS A 283 28.68 -13.38 9.10
CA LYS A 283 27.78 -14.24 9.87
C LYS A 283 26.93 -13.45 10.85
N ARG A 284 27.55 -12.54 11.61
CA ARG A 284 26.86 -11.67 12.58
C ARG A 284 25.73 -10.88 11.90
N TYR A 285 26.01 -10.25 10.78
CA TYR A 285 25.02 -9.43 10.07
C TYR A 285 23.92 -10.27 9.40
N PHE A 286 24.24 -11.43 8.81
CA PHE A 286 23.23 -12.33 8.28
C PHE A 286 22.32 -12.90 9.36
N THR A 287 22.88 -13.22 10.54
CA THR A 287 22.08 -13.68 11.70
C THR A 287 21.15 -12.57 12.21
N LEU A 288 21.57 -11.30 12.16
CA LEU A 288 20.71 -10.19 12.50
C LEU A 288 19.51 -10.09 11.53
N ALA A 289 19.73 -10.32 10.25
CA ALA A 289 18.67 -10.33 9.24
C ALA A 289 17.65 -11.47 9.42
N LEU A 290 18.02 -12.57 10.07
CA LEU A 290 17.08 -13.66 10.40
C LEU A 290 16.01 -13.27 11.43
N LYS A 291 16.12 -12.11 12.09
CA LYS A 291 15.07 -11.58 12.96
C LYS A 291 13.92 -10.94 12.19
N SER A 292 13.98 -10.91 10.86
CA SER A 292 12.90 -10.40 10.02
C SER A 292 11.68 -11.31 10.06
N GLU A 293 10.50 -10.71 10.06
CA GLU A 293 9.22 -11.42 9.92
C GLU A 293 8.82 -11.62 8.44
N ARG A 294 9.54 -10.98 7.51
CA ARG A 294 9.21 -11.03 6.08
C ARG A 294 9.83 -12.25 5.40
N PRO A 295 9.04 -13.12 4.75
CA PRO A 295 9.55 -14.35 4.10
C PRO A 295 10.67 -14.10 3.09
N ARG A 296 10.57 -13.07 2.25
CA ARG A 296 11.61 -12.70 1.28
C ARG A 296 12.93 -12.30 1.93
N THR A 297 12.87 -11.52 3.02
CA THR A 297 14.07 -11.11 3.76
C THR A 297 14.72 -12.31 4.43
N LEU A 298 13.92 -13.19 5.04
CA LEU A 298 14.38 -14.45 5.62
C LEU A 298 15.04 -15.35 4.58
N ALA A 299 14.39 -15.53 3.42
CA ALA A 299 14.95 -16.32 2.31
C ALA A 299 16.31 -15.76 1.86
N GLY A 300 16.43 -14.43 1.73
CA GLY A 300 17.69 -13.77 1.41
C GLY A 300 18.76 -13.99 2.47
N ALA A 301 18.43 -13.87 3.75
CA ALA A 301 19.35 -14.10 4.86
C ALA A 301 19.83 -15.56 4.88
N TYR A 302 18.93 -16.53 4.72
CA TYR A 302 19.31 -17.95 4.61
C TYR A 302 20.17 -18.23 3.36
N HIS A 303 19.89 -17.59 2.24
CA HIS A 303 20.73 -17.73 1.05
C HIS A 303 22.16 -17.24 1.29
N TYR A 304 22.34 -16.10 1.95
CA TYR A 304 23.68 -15.60 2.28
C TYR A 304 24.40 -16.47 3.32
N LEU A 305 23.68 -17.02 4.28
CA LEU A 305 24.26 -18.02 5.22
C LEU A 305 24.66 -19.29 4.50
N TYR A 306 23.87 -19.77 3.53
CA TYR A 306 24.27 -20.87 2.65
C TYR A 306 25.61 -20.58 1.96
N LEU A 307 25.76 -19.39 1.34
CA LEU A 307 26.99 -19.00 0.65
C LEU A 307 28.18 -18.94 1.62
N LEU A 308 27.98 -18.41 2.82
CA LEU A 308 29.00 -18.33 3.87
C LEU A 308 29.46 -19.71 4.33
N GLU A 309 28.55 -20.62 4.70
CA GLU A 309 28.88 -21.95 5.19
C GLU A 309 29.51 -22.82 4.07
N LYS A 310 29.04 -22.65 2.80
CA LYS A 310 29.68 -23.27 1.63
C LYS A 310 31.12 -22.81 1.46
N ARG A 311 31.41 -21.52 1.65
CA ARG A 311 32.78 -20.97 1.59
C ARG A 311 33.69 -21.54 2.69
N GLN A 312 33.12 -21.83 3.86
CA GLN A 312 33.79 -22.50 4.96
C GLN A 312 33.88 -24.02 4.78
N LYS A 313 33.39 -24.58 3.68
CA LYS A 313 33.33 -26.03 3.40
C LYS A 313 32.47 -26.81 4.41
N LYS A 314 31.55 -26.14 5.10
CA LYS A 314 30.59 -26.75 6.06
C LYS A 314 29.32 -27.16 5.33
N TYR A 315 29.44 -28.17 4.47
CA TYR A 315 28.41 -28.53 3.48
C TYR A 315 27.06 -28.94 4.10
N ALA A 316 27.05 -29.60 5.26
CA ALA A 316 25.80 -29.97 5.92
C ALA A 316 24.99 -28.74 6.36
N MET A 317 25.65 -27.74 6.93
CA MET A 317 25.00 -26.47 7.31
C MET A 317 24.61 -25.65 6.07
N ALA A 318 25.45 -25.66 5.05
CA ALA A 318 25.12 -25.00 3.79
C ALA A 318 23.84 -25.59 3.16
N LEU A 319 23.71 -26.93 3.13
CA LEU A 319 22.50 -27.60 2.63
C LEU A 319 21.26 -27.21 3.44
N TYR A 320 21.37 -27.25 4.77
CA TYR A 320 20.27 -26.84 5.67
C TYR A 320 19.78 -25.40 5.36
N PHE A 321 20.69 -24.44 5.24
CA PHE A 321 20.32 -23.07 4.93
C PHE A 321 19.76 -22.91 3.50
N LYS A 322 20.27 -23.69 2.54
CA LYS A 322 19.72 -23.71 1.17
C LYS A 322 18.28 -24.19 1.16
N GLU A 323 17.97 -25.28 1.83
CA GLU A 323 16.61 -25.84 1.94
C GLU A 323 15.65 -24.83 2.59
N LYS A 324 16.08 -24.14 3.65
CA LYS A 324 15.28 -23.07 4.29
C LYS A 324 14.98 -21.90 3.34
N SER A 325 15.99 -21.45 2.59
CA SER A 325 15.81 -20.40 1.58
C SER A 325 14.83 -20.81 0.49
N ASP A 326 15.01 -22.03 -0.08
CA ASP A 326 14.20 -22.53 -1.19
C ASP A 326 12.74 -22.76 -0.76
N SER A 327 12.51 -23.27 0.45
CA SER A 327 11.17 -23.46 1.00
C SER A 327 10.40 -22.13 1.12
N LEU A 328 11.06 -21.05 1.56
CA LEU A 328 10.43 -19.72 1.66
C LEU A 328 10.16 -19.10 0.30
N LEU A 329 11.04 -19.33 -0.68
CA LEU A 329 10.88 -18.81 -2.05
C LEU A 329 9.79 -19.57 -2.82
N SER A 330 9.63 -20.89 -2.61
CA SER A 330 8.59 -21.67 -3.29
C SER A 330 7.19 -21.21 -2.91
N VAL A 331 6.94 -20.90 -1.65
CA VAL A 331 5.66 -20.38 -1.18
C VAL A 331 5.32 -19.03 -1.85
N ASP A 332 6.31 -18.14 -1.99
CA ASP A 332 6.12 -16.83 -2.65
C ASP A 332 5.88 -17.00 -4.18
N LEU A 333 6.55 -17.96 -4.81
CA LEU A 333 6.40 -18.25 -6.24
C LEU A 333 5.03 -18.84 -6.57
N ASP A 334 4.55 -19.79 -5.75
CA ASP A 334 3.24 -20.43 -5.93
C ASP A 334 2.10 -19.42 -5.78
N ALA A 335 2.16 -18.56 -4.78
CA ALA A 335 1.21 -17.47 -4.58
C ALA A 335 1.20 -16.48 -5.76
N LYS A 336 2.38 -16.14 -6.30
CA LYS A 336 2.52 -15.24 -7.44
C LYS A 336 2.01 -15.87 -8.74
N GLN A 337 2.25 -17.16 -8.98
CA GLN A 337 1.72 -17.87 -10.15
C GLN A 337 0.20 -17.98 -10.10
N ALA A 338 -0.38 -18.33 -8.94
CA ALA A 338 -1.83 -18.34 -8.74
C ALA A 338 -2.47 -16.98 -9.03
N SER A 339 -1.86 -15.88 -8.54
CA SER A 339 -2.29 -14.51 -8.81
C SER A 339 -2.20 -14.16 -10.31
N GLN A 340 -1.14 -14.59 -11.02
CA GLN A 340 -1.00 -14.36 -12.45
C GLN A 340 -2.05 -15.11 -13.27
N ILE A 341 -2.34 -16.36 -12.95
CA ILE A 341 -3.38 -17.16 -13.61
C ILE A 341 -4.75 -16.49 -13.43
N LEU A 342 -5.07 -16.09 -12.20
CA LEU A 342 -6.33 -15.39 -11.91
C LEU A 342 -6.43 -14.04 -12.67
N THR A 343 -5.31 -13.32 -12.79
CA THR A 343 -5.23 -12.06 -13.55
C THR A 343 -5.47 -12.30 -15.05
N LEU A 344 -4.90 -13.35 -15.62
CA LEU A 344 -5.12 -13.73 -17.01
C LEU A 344 -6.56 -14.13 -17.27
N GLN A 345 -7.16 -14.89 -16.38
CA GLN A 345 -8.57 -15.31 -16.46
C GLN A 345 -9.51 -14.11 -16.45
N ARG A 346 -9.29 -13.15 -15.53
CA ARG A 346 -10.09 -11.91 -15.46
C ARG A 346 -9.90 -11.00 -16.68
N LYS A 347 -8.69 -10.91 -17.23
CA LYS A 347 -8.46 -10.18 -18.49
C LYS A 347 -9.23 -10.81 -19.65
N TYR A 348 -9.25 -12.14 -19.73
CA TYR A 348 -10.02 -12.87 -20.74
C TYR A 348 -11.52 -12.61 -20.59
N GLU A 349 -12.08 -12.74 -19.39
CA GLU A 349 -13.50 -12.49 -19.10
C GLU A 349 -13.89 -11.04 -19.41
N LYS A 350 -13.04 -10.06 -19.04
CA LYS A 350 -13.25 -8.64 -19.37
C LYS A 350 -13.21 -8.40 -20.89
N GLY A 351 -12.27 -9.04 -21.59
CA GLY A 351 -12.19 -8.96 -23.06
C GLY A 351 -13.45 -9.50 -23.73
N LYS A 352 -13.94 -10.65 -23.25
CA LYS A 352 -15.18 -11.27 -23.73
C LYS A 352 -16.39 -10.35 -23.51
N LEU A 353 -16.53 -9.80 -22.30
CA LEU A 353 -17.63 -8.88 -21.96
C LEU A 353 -17.60 -7.59 -22.81
N LEU A 354 -16.39 -7.08 -23.12
CA LEU A 354 -16.23 -5.92 -23.97
C LEU A 354 -16.68 -6.21 -25.42
N LEU A 355 -16.34 -7.41 -25.91
CA LEU A 355 -16.75 -7.87 -27.25
C LEU A 355 -18.29 -8.03 -27.34
N GLU A 356 -18.90 -8.66 -26.35
CA GLU A 356 -20.36 -8.80 -26.23
C GLU A 356 -21.06 -7.43 -26.18
N LYS A 357 -20.50 -6.48 -25.41
CA LYS A 357 -21.00 -5.10 -25.36
C LYS A 357 -20.93 -4.42 -26.74
N GLN A 358 -19.81 -4.56 -27.45
CA GLN A 358 -19.66 -3.99 -28.79
C GLN A 358 -20.66 -4.61 -29.81
N GLN A 359 -20.90 -5.91 -29.71
CA GLN A 359 -21.89 -6.58 -30.56
C GLN A 359 -23.30 -6.04 -30.28
N VAL A 360 -23.71 -5.91 -29.04
CA VAL A 360 -25.02 -5.35 -28.67
C VAL A 360 -25.16 -3.90 -29.12
N GLU A 361 -24.11 -3.10 -28.98
CA GLU A 361 -24.12 -1.71 -29.48
C GLU A 361 -24.20 -1.66 -31.01
N HIS A 362 -23.56 -2.57 -31.71
CA HIS A 362 -23.64 -2.69 -33.17
C HIS A 362 -25.05 -3.11 -33.63
N GLU A 363 -25.64 -4.11 -32.98
CA GLU A 363 -27.02 -4.54 -33.25
C GLU A 363 -28.03 -3.42 -33.02
N LYS A 364 -27.90 -2.64 -31.93
CA LYS A 364 -28.74 -1.47 -31.68
C LYS A 364 -28.60 -0.41 -32.76
N LYS A 365 -27.39 -0.17 -33.27
CA LYS A 365 -27.18 0.76 -34.41
C LYS A 365 -27.86 0.27 -35.68
N ILE A 366 -27.74 -1.02 -36.01
CA ILE A 366 -28.38 -1.62 -37.16
C ILE A 366 -29.92 -1.48 -37.04
N GLN A 367 -30.48 -1.81 -35.87
CA GLN A 367 -31.94 -1.65 -35.62
C GLN A 367 -32.38 -0.20 -35.74
N PHE A 368 -31.59 0.75 -35.24
CA PHE A 368 -31.85 2.17 -35.34
C PHE A 368 -31.87 2.64 -36.84
N TYR A 369 -30.86 2.25 -37.63
CA TYR A 369 -30.82 2.60 -39.05
C TYR A 369 -31.93 1.92 -39.85
N PHE A 370 -32.27 0.68 -39.52
CA PHE A 370 -33.38 -0.03 -40.15
C PHE A 370 -34.74 0.67 -39.85
N GLY A 371 -34.94 1.09 -38.60
CA GLY A 371 -36.12 1.90 -38.20
C GLY A 371 -36.18 3.22 -38.94
N MET A 372 -35.05 3.93 -39.10
CA MET A 372 -34.99 5.18 -39.89
C MET A 372 -35.36 4.96 -41.35
N VAL A 373 -34.90 3.88 -41.99
CA VAL A 373 -35.24 3.53 -43.37
C VAL A 373 -36.77 3.28 -43.53
N ILE A 374 -37.38 2.56 -42.57
CA ILE A 374 -38.83 2.32 -42.57
C ILE A 374 -39.61 3.64 -42.46
N VAL A 375 -39.19 4.52 -41.53
CA VAL A 375 -39.84 5.83 -41.37
C VAL A 375 -39.72 6.68 -42.63
N LEU A 376 -38.55 6.72 -43.27
CA LEU A 376 -38.36 7.40 -44.55
C LEU A 376 -39.24 6.83 -45.68
N PHE A 377 -39.40 5.52 -45.71
CA PHE A 377 -40.24 4.85 -46.69
C PHE A 377 -41.73 5.20 -46.51
N ILE A 378 -42.18 5.29 -45.25
CA ILE A 378 -43.55 5.70 -44.91
C ILE A 378 -43.81 7.18 -45.29
N ILE A 379 -42.82 8.06 -45.16
CA ILE A 379 -42.92 9.48 -45.51
C ILE A 379 -42.97 9.69 -47.05
N LEU A 380 -42.34 8.78 -47.80
CA LEU A 380 -42.29 8.84 -49.28
C LEU A 380 -43.51 8.20 -49.96
N LEU A 381 -44.34 7.44 -49.29
CA LEU A 381 -45.63 6.92 -49.68
C LEU A 381 -46.77 7.95 -49.37
#